data_d120dc013966f5d6a76378a3a2bfc72f
#
_entry.id   d120dc013966f5d6a76378a3a2bfc72f
#
_cell.length_a   1.000
_cell.length_b   1.000
_cell.length_c   1.000
_cell.angle_alpha   90.00
_cell.angle_beta   90.00
_cell.angle_gamma   90.00
#
_symmetry.space_group_name_H-M   'P 1'
#
loop_
_entity.id
_entity.type
_entity.pdbx_description
1 polymer ?
#
loop_
_entity_poly.entity_id
_entity_poly.type
_entity_poly.pdbx_seq_one_letter_code
_entity_poly.pdbx_strand_id
1 'polypeptide(L)'
;KAHADRFRINKEQIGVMGESAGGYLTCMAALDNDPALDVGEYLEESSKVQAACPWYPPTDLSAFPCESAEKCASSAESLLLGFNSMLNKEKAYQSSPVSKVTKDAPPFLIIHGNCDQVVPYVQSETLYGLLEKKRL
;
A
#
# COMPACT_ATOMS: atom_id res chain seq x y z
N LYS A 1 -6.91 -17.30 -6.71
CA LYS A 1 -7.28 -17.45 -8.14
C LYS A 1 -7.18 -18.92 -8.58
N ALA A 2 -6.14 -19.67 -8.21
CA ALA A 2 -5.94 -21.08 -8.60
C ALA A 2 -7.16 -21.99 -8.35
N HIS A 3 -7.96 -21.72 -7.34
CA HIS A 3 -9.16 -22.50 -7.00
C HIS A 3 -10.47 -21.74 -7.29
N ALA A 4 -10.44 -20.78 -8.22
CA ALA A 4 -11.59 -19.93 -8.53
C ALA A 4 -12.86 -20.70 -8.88
N ASP A 5 -12.74 -21.76 -9.69
CA ASP A 5 -13.87 -22.60 -10.10
C ASP A 5 -14.51 -23.32 -8.90
N ARG A 6 -13.71 -23.84 -7.98
CA ARG A 6 -14.18 -24.49 -6.74
C ARG A 6 -15.03 -23.56 -5.89
N PHE A 7 -14.65 -22.28 -5.83
CA PHE A 7 -15.33 -21.27 -5.01
C PHE A 7 -16.30 -20.39 -5.82
N ARG A 8 -16.47 -20.66 -7.12
CA ARG A 8 -17.29 -19.88 -8.04
C ARG A 8 -16.93 -18.38 -8.05
N ILE A 9 -15.63 -18.10 -8.04
CA ILE A 9 -15.06 -16.75 -8.06
C ILE A 9 -14.64 -16.42 -9.50
N ASN A 10 -15.00 -15.20 -9.94
CA ASN A 10 -14.41 -14.66 -11.17
C ASN A 10 -13.01 -14.11 -10.85
N LYS A 11 -11.96 -14.79 -11.31
CA LYS A 11 -10.57 -14.42 -11.05
C LYS A 11 -10.14 -13.10 -11.69
N GLU A 12 -10.95 -12.59 -12.64
CA GLU A 12 -10.75 -11.30 -13.29
C GLU A 12 -11.55 -10.15 -12.62
N GLN A 13 -12.21 -10.42 -11.50
CA GLN A 13 -12.99 -9.44 -10.74
C GLN A 13 -12.75 -9.57 -9.25
N ILE A 14 -11.49 -9.41 -8.83
CA ILE A 14 -11.05 -9.50 -7.44
C ILE A 14 -10.65 -8.11 -6.96
N GLY A 15 -11.30 -7.64 -5.89
CA GLY A 15 -10.91 -6.46 -5.14
C GLY A 15 -10.16 -6.83 -3.87
N VAL A 16 -9.32 -5.92 -3.40
CA VAL A 16 -8.62 -6.02 -2.12
C VAL A 16 -9.03 -4.85 -1.22
N MET A 17 -9.23 -5.12 0.07
CA MET A 17 -9.49 -4.09 1.07
C MET A 17 -8.77 -4.40 2.38
N GLY A 18 -8.48 -3.35 3.12
CA GLY A 18 -7.86 -3.47 4.43
C GLY A 18 -7.73 -2.12 5.11
N GLU A 19 -7.51 -2.13 6.42
CA GLU A 19 -7.42 -0.95 7.26
C GLU A 19 -6.02 -0.79 7.85
N SER A 20 -5.58 0.46 8.12
CA SER A 20 -4.30 0.77 8.78
C SER A 20 -3.12 0.06 8.07
N ALA A 21 -2.40 -0.82 8.76
CA ALA A 21 -1.36 -1.67 8.16
C ALA A 21 -1.92 -2.55 7.03
N GLY A 22 -3.16 -3.07 7.16
CA GLY A 22 -3.86 -3.76 6.07
C GLY A 22 -4.20 -2.83 4.90
N GLY A 23 -4.43 -1.54 5.15
CA GLY A 23 -4.57 -0.50 4.13
C GLY A 23 -3.26 -0.30 3.35
N TYR A 24 -2.12 -0.27 4.04
CA TYR A 24 -0.80 -0.28 3.39
C TYR A 24 -0.62 -1.50 2.48
N LEU A 25 -0.90 -2.72 3.01
CA LEU A 25 -0.80 -3.95 2.23
C LEU A 25 -1.77 -3.98 1.04
N THR A 26 -2.97 -3.41 1.19
CA THR A 26 -3.95 -3.21 0.12
C THR A 26 -3.36 -2.36 -1.00
N CYS A 27 -2.72 -1.24 -0.65
CA CYS A 27 -2.06 -0.39 -1.63
C CYS A 27 -0.89 -1.10 -2.32
N MET A 28 -0.04 -1.80 -1.56
CA MET A 28 1.08 -2.55 -2.12
C MET A 28 0.61 -3.65 -3.08
N ALA A 29 -0.40 -4.45 -2.68
CA ALA A 29 -0.96 -5.51 -3.53
C ALA A 29 -1.58 -4.97 -4.84
N ALA A 30 -2.03 -3.72 -4.85
CA ALA A 30 -2.64 -3.10 -6.02
C ALA A 30 -1.65 -2.34 -6.91
N LEU A 31 -0.54 -1.85 -6.35
CA LEU A 31 0.38 -0.94 -7.03
C LEU A 31 1.74 -1.55 -7.33
N ASP A 32 2.26 -2.42 -6.47
CA ASP A 32 3.56 -3.03 -6.68
C ASP A 32 3.44 -4.23 -7.62
N ASN A 33 4.01 -4.07 -8.80
CA ASN A 33 4.03 -5.10 -9.85
C ASN A 33 5.42 -5.72 -10.01
N ASP A 34 6.28 -5.68 -8.98
CA ASP A 34 7.59 -6.31 -9.03
C ASP A 34 7.44 -7.85 -9.07
N PRO A 35 7.87 -8.52 -10.16
CA PRO A 35 7.76 -9.97 -10.26
C PRO A 35 8.54 -10.72 -9.17
N ALA A 36 9.51 -10.09 -8.52
CA ALA A 36 10.27 -10.68 -7.43
C ALA A 36 9.42 -10.91 -6.17
N LEU A 37 8.24 -10.27 -6.08
CA LEU A 37 7.27 -10.46 -4.98
C LEU A 37 6.33 -11.64 -5.23
N ASP A 38 6.22 -12.13 -6.45
CA ASP A 38 5.44 -13.32 -6.77
C ASP A 38 6.23 -14.58 -6.35
N VAL A 39 5.99 -15.02 -5.14
CA VAL A 39 6.65 -16.20 -4.55
C VAL A 39 5.63 -17.21 -4.02
N GLY A 40 6.03 -18.48 -3.88
CA GLY A 40 5.19 -19.52 -3.32
C GLY A 40 4.59 -20.44 -4.38
N GLU A 41 3.34 -20.86 -4.19
CA GLU A 41 2.62 -21.78 -5.08
C GLU A 41 1.78 -21.02 -6.12
N TYR A 42 1.41 -21.71 -7.21
CA TYR A 42 0.51 -21.20 -8.27
C TYR A 42 1.03 -19.96 -8.98
N LEU A 43 2.32 -19.93 -9.28
CA LEU A 43 2.98 -18.79 -9.97
C LEU A 43 2.47 -18.54 -11.39
N GLU A 44 1.71 -19.49 -11.96
CA GLU A 44 0.97 -19.32 -13.21
C GLU A 44 -0.25 -18.40 -13.09
N GLU A 45 -0.74 -18.17 -11.87
CA GLU A 45 -1.85 -17.25 -11.62
C GLU A 45 -1.34 -15.84 -11.28
N SER A 46 -1.92 -14.85 -11.93
CA SER A 46 -1.56 -13.44 -11.67
C SER A 46 -1.98 -12.99 -10.28
N SER A 47 -1.09 -12.32 -9.54
CA SER A 47 -1.39 -11.65 -8.25
C SER A 47 -2.21 -10.38 -8.41
N LYS A 48 -2.35 -9.84 -9.62
CA LYS A 48 -3.04 -8.57 -9.87
C LYS A 48 -4.48 -8.57 -9.37
N VAL A 49 -4.88 -7.45 -8.77
CA VAL A 49 -6.24 -7.15 -8.35
C VAL A 49 -6.88 -6.10 -9.26
N GLN A 50 -8.19 -6.08 -9.35
CA GLN A 50 -8.93 -5.20 -10.25
C GLN A 50 -9.53 -3.96 -9.58
N ALA A 51 -9.50 -3.91 -8.23
CA ALA A 51 -9.90 -2.73 -7.45
C ALA A 51 -9.23 -2.78 -6.06
N ALA A 52 -9.01 -1.62 -5.45
CA ALA A 52 -8.46 -1.49 -4.11
C ALA A 52 -9.30 -0.54 -3.25
N CYS A 53 -9.55 -0.94 -2.00
CA CYS A 53 -10.27 -0.13 -1.02
C CYS A 53 -9.46 -0.02 0.28
N PRO A 54 -8.38 0.79 0.31
CA PRO A 54 -7.61 1.02 1.53
C PRO A 54 -8.34 1.98 2.47
N TRP A 55 -8.38 1.63 3.77
CA TRP A 55 -8.92 2.47 4.82
C TRP A 55 -7.75 3.03 5.64
N TYR A 56 -7.69 4.37 5.77
CA TYR A 56 -6.63 5.12 6.48
C TYR A 56 -5.24 4.49 6.33
N PRO A 57 -4.78 4.29 5.08
CA PRO A 57 -3.53 3.61 4.83
C PRO A 57 -2.32 4.49 5.14
N PRO A 58 -1.26 3.99 5.79
CA PRO A 58 0.07 4.57 5.65
C PRO A 58 0.54 4.43 4.19
N THR A 59 0.83 5.52 3.52
CA THR A 59 1.14 5.53 2.07
C THR A 59 2.53 6.06 1.75
N ASP A 60 3.08 6.91 2.62
CA ASP A 60 4.45 7.41 2.56
C ASP A 60 5.14 7.21 3.90
N LEU A 61 5.90 6.13 4.02
CA LEU A 61 6.61 5.79 5.26
C LEU A 61 7.83 6.70 5.53
N SER A 62 8.29 7.45 4.52
CA SER A 62 9.37 8.43 4.66
C SER A 62 8.92 9.74 5.29
N ALA A 63 7.62 10.05 5.16
CA ALA A 63 6.98 11.26 5.64
C ALA A 63 6.13 11.03 6.91
N PHE A 64 6.18 9.83 7.50
CA PHE A 64 5.45 9.54 8.72
C PHE A 64 6.04 10.34 9.89
N PRO A 65 5.20 11.00 10.72
CA PRO A 65 5.68 11.84 11.78
C PRO A 65 6.40 11.04 12.85
N CYS A 66 7.59 11.53 13.25
CA CYS A 66 8.38 10.92 14.29
C CYS A 66 9.12 12.00 15.07
N GLU A 67 9.04 11.98 16.41
CA GLU A 67 9.58 13.05 17.26
C GLU A 67 11.12 13.03 17.35
N SER A 68 11.74 11.85 17.28
CA SER A 68 13.19 11.68 17.31
C SER A 68 13.60 10.37 16.63
N ALA A 69 14.87 10.24 16.27
CA ALA A 69 15.39 9.01 15.68
C ALA A 69 15.26 7.81 16.65
N GLU A 70 15.41 8.00 17.96
CA GLU A 70 15.25 6.94 18.95
C GLU A 70 13.81 6.43 19.02
N LYS A 71 12.82 7.34 19.09
CA LYS A 71 11.40 6.98 19.05
C LYS A 71 11.02 6.34 17.72
N CYS A 72 11.58 6.84 16.63
CA CYS A 72 11.34 6.30 15.30
C CYS A 72 11.85 4.86 15.12
N ALA A 73 12.96 4.51 15.78
CA ALA A 73 13.51 3.15 15.68
C ALA A 73 12.53 2.07 16.16
N SER A 74 11.62 2.40 17.11
CA SER A 74 10.58 1.50 17.62
C SER A 74 9.18 1.75 17.01
N SER A 75 9.06 2.62 16.03
CA SER A 75 7.79 2.85 15.34
C SER A 75 7.37 1.63 14.52
N ALA A 76 6.06 1.49 14.28
CA ALA A 76 5.52 0.39 13.48
C ALA A 76 6.13 0.36 12.06
N GLU A 77 6.36 1.54 11.47
CA GLU A 77 6.96 1.69 10.14
C GLU A 77 8.40 1.19 10.11
N SER A 78 9.22 1.59 11.11
CA SER A 78 10.62 1.16 11.21
C SER A 78 10.75 -0.33 11.49
N LEU A 79 9.87 -0.89 12.32
CA LEU A 79 9.83 -2.32 12.59
C LEU A 79 9.42 -3.13 11.35
N LEU A 80 8.44 -2.65 10.59
CA LEU A 80 8.04 -3.25 9.31
C LEU A 80 9.20 -3.26 8.32
N LEU A 81 9.90 -2.13 8.21
CA LEU A 81 10.98 -1.95 7.24
C LEU A 81 12.29 -2.65 7.65
N GLY A 82 12.46 -2.98 8.93
CA GLY A 82 13.71 -3.53 9.47
C GLY A 82 14.85 -2.51 9.59
N PHE A 83 14.53 -1.21 9.46
CA PHE A 83 15.49 -0.11 9.63
C PHE A 83 14.75 1.16 10.07
N ASN A 84 15.48 2.12 10.63
CA ASN A 84 14.93 3.41 11.03
C ASN A 84 14.51 4.25 9.83
N SER A 85 13.20 4.46 9.65
CA SER A 85 12.61 5.17 8.50
C SER A 85 13.04 6.64 8.45
N MET A 86 13.24 7.30 9.60
CA MET A 86 13.67 8.69 9.69
C MET A 86 15.12 8.88 9.20
N LEU A 87 16.00 7.92 9.46
CA LEU A 87 17.40 7.96 9.06
C LEU A 87 17.64 7.48 7.62
N ASN A 88 16.68 6.75 7.05
CA ASN A 88 16.78 6.15 5.71
C ASN A 88 15.55 6.51 4.85
N LYS A 89 15.25 7.80 4.75
CA LYS A 89 14.04 8.31 4.08
C LYS A 89 13.88 7.84 2.65
N GLU A 90 14.94 7.84 1.86
CA GLU A 90 14.91 7.37 0.47
C GLU A 90 14.47 5.90 0.39
N LYS A 91 15.05 5.04 1.22
CA LYS A 91 14.70 3.62 1.26
C LYS A 91 13.27 3.41 1.79
N ALA A 92 12.84 4.22 2.77
CA ALA A 92 11.47 4.20 3.27
C ALA A 92 10.48 4.63 2.20
N TYR A 93 10.80 5.68 1.41
CA TYR A 93 9.99 6.10 0.27
C TYR A 93 9.88 5.00 -0.79
N GLN A 94 10.96 4.35 -1.16
CA GLN A 94 10.97 3.25 -2.14
C GLN A 94 10.12 2.06 -1.69
N SER A 95 9.94 1.87 -0.38
CA SER A 95 9.08 0.85 0.21
C SER A 95 7.64 1.32 0.43
N SER A 96 7.30 2.52 0.00
CA SER A 96 6.00 3.15 0.22
C SER A 96 5.07 3.01 -0.98
N PRO A 97 3.75 2.82 -0.79
CA PRO A 97 2.77 2.79 -1.87
C PRO A 97 2.85 3.96 -2.86
N VAL A 98 3.11 5.17 -2.36
CA VAL A 98 3.22 6.38 -3.20
C VAL A 98 4.33 6.28 -4.25
N SER A 99 5.40 5.53 -3.99
CA SER A 99 6.49 5.32 -4.95
C SER A 99 6.14 4.34 -6.07
N LYS A 100 5.06 3.55 -5.89
CA LYS A 100 4.62 2.49 -6.79
C LYS A 100 3.49 2.92 -7.73
N VAL A 101 2.98 4.15 -7.59
CA VAL A 101 1.86 4.63 -8.41
C VAL A 101 2.29 4.78 -9.87
N THR A 102 1.63 4.05 -10.75
CA THR A 102 1.80 4.10 -12.20
C THR A 102 0.47 4.38 -12.90
N LYS A 103 0.49 4.62 -14.21
CA LYS A 103 -0.73 4.76 -15.03
C LYS A 103 -1.60 3.50 -15.06
N ASP A 104 -1.02 2.35 -14.74
CA ASP A 104 -1.69 1.05 -14.78
C ASP A 104 -2.34 0.68 -13.43
N ALA A 105 -2.38 1.62 -12.48
CA ALA A 105 -3.04 1.43 -11.20
C ALA A 105 -4.54 1.13 -11.38
N PRO A 106 -5.09 0.10 -10.68
CA PRO A 106 -6.52 -0.17 -10.73
C PRO A 106 -7.33 0.96 -10.08
N PRO A 107 -8.67 0.97 -10.19
CA PRO A 107 -9.51 1.89 -9.43
C PRO A 107 -9.31 1.77 -7.93
N PHE A 108 -9.25 2.93 -7.25
CA PHE A 108 -9.11 3.05 -5.80
C PHE A 108 -10.35 3.73 -5.19
N LEU A 109 -10.83 3.20 -4.06
CA LEU A 109 -11.72 3.85 -3.12
C LEU A 109 -10.97 4.05 -1.81
N ILE A 110 -10.49 5.27 -1.55
CA ILE A 110 -9.73 5.59 -0.34
C ILE A 110 -10.68 6.13 0.73
N ILE A 111 -10.68 5.54 1.93
CA ILE A 111 -11.52 5.96 3.06
C ILE A 111 -10.63 6.39 4.20
N HIS A 112 -10.85 7.61 4.75
CA HIS A 112 -10.04 8.14 5.84
C HIS A 112 -10.83 9.18 6.66
N GLY A 113 -10.73 9.10 7.96
CA GLY A 113 -11.26 10.14 8.85
C GLY A 113 -10.36 11.38 8.85
N ASN A 114 -10.92 12.56 8.65
CA ASN A 114 -10.14 13.82 8.57
C ASN A 114 -9.55 14.29 9.91
N CYS A 115 -9.87 13.62 11.01
CA CYS A 115 -9.33 13.89 12.36
C CYS A 115 -8.53 12.70 12.91
N ASP A 116 -8.03 11.82 12.06
CA ASP A 116 -7.23 10.68 12.48
C ASP A 116 -5.92 11.14 13.14
N GLN A 117 -5.72 10.73 14.40
CA GLN A 117 -4.55 11.09 15.21
C GLN A 117 -3.43 10.03 15.15
N VAL A 118 -3.69 8.90 14.50
CA VAL A 118 -2.75 7.78 14.38
C VAL A 118 -2.11 7.75 13.00
N VAL A 119 -2.93 7.70 11.96
CA VAL A 119 -2.46 7.81 10.57
C VAL A 119 -2.88 9.18 10.04
N PRO A 120 -1.94 10.12 9.83
CA PRO A 120 -2.29 11.46 9.36
C PRO A 120 -3.06 11.43 8.04
N TYR A 121 -4.16 12.19 7.96
CA TYR A 121 -5.03 12.27 6.78
C TYR A 121 -4.26 12.59 5.47
N VAL A 122 -3.17 13.35 5.57
CA VAL A 122 -2.28 13.69 4.45
C VAL A 122 -1.72 12.46 3.73
N GLN A 123 -1.63 11.31 4.40
CA GLN A 123 -1.21 10.05 3.77
C GLN A 123 -2.16 9.66 2.63
N SER A 124 -3.46 9.74 2.87
CA SER A 124 -4.48 9.47 1.83
C SER A 124 -4.54 10.55 0.77
N GLU A 125 -4.40 11.83 1.14
CA GLU A 125 -4.37 12.94 0.18
C GLU A 125 -3.20 12.81 -0.80
N THR A 126 -2.02 12.43 -0.29
CA THR A 126 -0.82 12.23 -1.12
C THR A 126 -1.03 11.12 -2.14
N LEU A 127 -1.53 9.96 -1.70
CA LEU A 127 -1.84 8.85 -2.61
C LEU A 127 -2.89 9.25 -3.65
N TYR A 128 -3.98 9.88 -3.22
CA TYR A 128 -5.04 10.35 -4.12
C TYR A 128 -4.49 11.29 -5.20
N GLY A 129 -3.71 12.30 -4.79
CA GLY A 129 -3.14 13.26 -5.73
C GLY A 129 -2.18 12.64 -6.76
N LEU A 130 -1.47 11.57 -6.39
CA LEU A 130 -0.61 10.83 -7.32
C LEU A 130 -1.43 9.98 -8.29
N LEU A 131 -2.46 9.30 -7.81
CA LEU A 131 -3.37 8.50 -8.65
C LEU A 131 -4.09 9.38 -9.69
N GLU A 132 -4.59 10.55 -9.28
CA GLU A 132 -5.23 11.51 -10.19
C GLU A 132 -4.26 11.97 -11.29
N LYS A 133 -3.04 12.37 -10.93
CA LYS A 133 -2.01 12.82 -11.89
C LYS A 133 -1.61 11.75 -12.91
N LYS A 134 -1.71 10.48 -12.57
CA LYS A 134 -1.33 9.38 -13.47
C LYS A 134 -2.46 8.91 -14.37
N ARG A 135 -3.71 9.35 -14.11
CA ARG A 135 -4.87 9.07 -14.98
C ARG A 135 -5.01 10.07 -16.14
N LEU A 136 -4.33 11.21 -16.06
CA LEU A 136 -4.27 12.24 -17.12
C LEU A 136 -3.16 11.93 -18.11
#